data_562447080e43c345578f49f79f9919ad
#
_entry.id   562447080e43c345578f49f79f9919ad
#
_cell.length_a   1.000
_cell.length_b   1.000
_cell.length_c   1.000
_cell.angle_alpha   90.00
_cell.angle_beta   90.00
_cell.angle_gamma   90.00
#
_symmetry.space_group_name_H-M   'P 1'
#
loop_
_entity.id
_entity.type
_entity.pdbx_description
1 polymer ?
#
loop_
_entity_poly.entity_id
_entity_poly.type
_entity_poly.pdbx_seq_one_letter_code
_entity_poly.pdbx_strand_id
1 'polypeptide(L)'
;MDIYKLASPKYFFTICNRTLPILLVAFLLVFGYGLFTGLFVVPPDYQQGDAFRIIYVHVPSAILSLFIYSMMAVFAAIGLIWHIKIAEILFKASAPIGASFTLLALITGSLWGKPTWGTWWIWDARLTSELILLFLYIGIVTLQTAIVEHHKAIRASSILVLVGSVDLPIIHYSVYWWNSLHQKATLLKLHAPSIAPVMLMPLLAMILAFLLFYIIVLLYRARNELLLREQHSHWVKDFLITEKNDVSANQTI
;
A
#
# COMPACT_ATOMS: atom_id res chain seq x y z
N MET A 1 11.82 24.49 4.71
CA MET A 1 10.43 24.26 4.20
C MET A 1 9.55 24.14 5.43
N ASP A 2 8.61 25.10 5.63
CA ASP A 2 7.76 25.10 6.84
C ASP A 2 6.84 23.91 6.85
N ILE A 3 7.03 22.99 7.79
CA ILE A 3 6.20 21.79 7.99
C ILE A 3 4.70 22.16 8.13
N TYR A 4 4.39 23.33 8.69
CA TYR A 4 3.03 23.85 8.78
C TYR A 4 2.35 24.07 7.41
N LYS A 5 3.10 24.35 6.36
CA LYS A 5 2.55 24.47 4.99
C LYS A 5 2.07 23.12 4.45
N LEU A 6 2.74 22.02 4.80
CA LEU A 6 2.31 20.67 4.39
C LEU A 6 0.98 20.24 5.05
N ALA A 7 0.68 20.80 6.23
CA ALA A 7 -0.60 20.59 6.91
C ALA A 7 -1.75 21.43 6.30
N SER A 8 -1.45 22.38 5.38
CA SER A 8 -2.46 23.18 4.70
C SER A 8 -3.17 22.38 3.60
N PRO A 9 -4.51 22.24 3.65
CA PRO A 9 -5.31 21.52 2.66
C PRO A 9 -5.04 21.95 1.21
N LYS A 10 -5.09 23.25 0.94
CA LYS A 10 -4.86 23.82 -0.40
C LYS A 10 -3.45 23.52 -0.93
N TYR A 11 -2.44 23.62 -0.07
CA TYR A 11 -1.05 23.35 -0.46
C TYR A 11 -0.84 21.87 -0.75
N PHE A 12 -1.37 20.98 0.10
CA PHE A 12 -1.36 19.53 -0.15
C PHE A 12 -2.03 19.17 -1.48
N PHE A 13 -3.20 19.73 -1.77
CA PHE A 13 -3.89 19.53 -3.05
C PHE A 13 -3.02 19.94 -4.25
N THR A 14 -2.35 21.09 -4.16
CA THR A 14 -1.46 21.58 -5.22
C THR A 14 -0.28 20.64 -5.43
N ILE A 15 0.33 20.12 -4.34
CA ILE A 15 1.40 19.13 -4.43
C ILE A 15 0.90 17.87 -5.13
N CYS A 16 -0.25 17.32 -4.72
CA CYS A 16 -0.82 16.13 -5.36
C CYS A 16 -0.95 16.30 -6.88
N ASN A 17 -1.53 17.43 -7.33
CA ASN A 17 -1.75 17.67 -8.76
C ASN A 17 -0.44 17.78 -9.56
N ARG A 18 0.62 18.33 -8.95
CA ARG A 18 1.93 18.48 -9.62
C ARG A 18 2.73 17.20 -9.64
N THR A 19 2.62 16.39 -8.58
CA THR A 19 3.45 15.18 -8.44
C THR A 19 2.84 13.95 -9.10
N LEU A 20 1.51 13.82 -9.13
CA LEU A 20 0.82 12.65 -9.69
C LEU A 20 1.25 12.29 -11.12
N PRO A 21 1.33 13.22 -12.11
CA PRO A 21 1.74 12.86 -13.47
C PRO A 21 3.20 12.38 -13.53
N ILE A 22 4.09 12.96 -12.73
CA ILE A 22 5.50 12.57 -12.67
C ILE A 22 5.63 11.15 -12.08
N LEU A 23 4.91 10.89 -10.98
CA LEU A 23 4.88 9.58 -10.34
C LEU A 23 4.29 8.51 -11.27
N LEU A 24 3.26 8.85 -12.06
CA LEU A 24 2.66 7.93 -13.01
C LEU A 24 3.66 7.52 -14.10
N VAL A 25 4.39 8.46 -14.67
CA VAL A 25 5.42 8.17 -15.68
C VAL A 25 6.52 7.30 -15.06
N ALA A 26 7.01 7.65 -13.87
CA ALA A 26 8.02 6.88 -13.15
C ALA A 26 7.53 5.44 -12.86
N PHE A 27 6.28 5.29 -12.41
CA PHE A 27 5.65 3.99 -12.20
C PHE A 27 5.62 3.15 -13.46
N LEU A 28 5.14 3.70 -14.59
CA LEU A 28 5.03 2.96 -15.85
C LEU A 28 6.38 2.48 -16.35
N LEU A 29 7.43 3.30 -16.26
CA LEU A 29 8.78 2.92 -16.66
C LEU A 29 9.36 1.82 -15.77
N VAL A 30 9.28 1.97 -14.45
CA VAL A 30 9.84 1.02 -13.49
C VAL A 30 9.06 -0.30 -13.51
N PHE A 31 7.73 -0.24 -13.57
CA PHE A 31 6.85 -1.41 -13.66
C PHE A 31 7.08 -2.16 -14.97
N GLY A 32 7.13 -1.45 -16.11
CA GLY A 32 7.39 -2.04 -17.43
C GLY A 32 8.75 -2.74 -17.46
N TYR A 33 9.80 -2.11 -16.92
CA TYR A 33 11.12 -2.73 -16.79
C TYR A 33 11.07 -3.99 -15.91
N GLY A 34 10.53 -3.89 -14.69
CA GLY A 34 10.49 -5.01 -13.74
C GLY A 34 9.66 -6.18 -14.27
N LEU A 35 8.51 -5.89 -14.87
CA LEU A 35 7.62 -6.90 -15.46
C LEU A 35 8.28 -7.58 -16.66
N PHE A 36 8.80 -6.81 -17.61
CA PHE A 36 9.43 -7.38 -18.81
C PHE A 36 10.66 -8.22 -18.45
N THR A 37 11.58 -7.69 -17.65
CA THR A 37 12.79 -8.41 -17.27
C THR A 37 12.48 -9.64 -16.41
N GLY A 38 11.56 -9.52 -15.44
CA GLY A 38 11.17 -10.63 -14.55
C GLY A 38 10.46 -11.76 -15.27
N LEU A 39 9.63 -11.47 -16.29
CA LEU A 39 8.87 -12.50 -17.00
C LEU A 39 9.60 -13.08 -18.21
N PHE A 40 10.40 -12.30 -18.92
CA PHE A 40 10.94 -12.70 -20.23
C PHE A 40 12.47 -12.83 -20.29
N VAL A 41 13.21 -12.10 -19.43
CA VAL A 41 14.67 -12.07 -19.48
C VAL A 41 15.31 -13.02 -18.45
N VAL A 42 14.77 -13.05 -17.23
CA VAL A 42 15.31 -13.91 -16.17
C VAL A 42 15.10 -15.38 -16.52
N PRO A 43 16.16 -16.23 -16.47
CA PRO A 43 16.01 -17.66 -16.73
C PRO A 43 15.15 -18.33 -15.65
N PRO A 44 14.49 -19.47 -15.96
CA PRO A 44 13.75 -20.26 -14.98
C PRO A 44 14.63 -20.65 -13.78
N ASP A 45 14.05 -20.73 -12.60
CA ASP A 45 14.73 -21.22 -11.40
C ASP A 45 14.99 -22.72 -11.52
N TYR A 46 16.14 -23.18 -11.02
CA TYR A 46 16.56 -24.59 -11.15
C TYR A 46 15.71 -25.57 -10.34
N GLN A 47 15.03 -25.11 -9.28
CA GLN A 47 14.13 -25.94 -8.46
C GLN A 47 12.66 -25.74 -8.81
N GLN A 48 12.26 -24.49 -9.02
CA GLN A 48 10.85 -24.10 -9.15
C GLN A 48 10.41 -23.88 -10.62
N GLY A 49 11.34 -23.95 -11.58
CA GLY A 49 11.04 -23.63 -12.97
C GLY A 49 10.47 -22.23 -13.11
N ASP A 50 9.43 -22.05 -13.93
CA ASP A 50 8.78 -20.76 -14.14
C ASP A 50 7.84 -20.36 -13.00
N ALA A 51 7.48 -21.26 -12.08
CA ALA A 51 6.64 -20.94 -10.94
C ALA A 51 7.25 -19.87 -10.01
N PHE A 52 8.60 -19.76 -9.99
CA PHE A 52 9.29 -18.73 -9.21
C PHE A 52 8.90 -17.30 -9.61
N ARG A 53 8.47 -17.07 -10.85
CA ARG A 53 8.14 -15.72 -11.38
C ARG A 53 7.04 -15.01 -10.58
N ILE A 54 6.26 -15.76 -9.83
CA ILE A 54 5.24 -15.23 -8.91
C ILE A 54 5.87 -14.33 -7.82
N ILE A 55 7.18 -14.47 -7.55
CA ILE A 55 7.95 -13.64 -6.61
C ILE A 55 7.82 -12.14 -6.93
N TYR A 56 7.75 -11.78 -8.22
CA TYR A 56 7.69 -10.39 -8.67
C TYR A 56 6.37 -9.69 -8.36
N VAL A 57 5.34 -10.43 -7.97
CA VAL A 57 4.05 -9.89 -7.50
C VAL A 57 3.87 -10.18 -6.02
N HIS A 58 4.15 -11.41 -5.58
CA HIS A 58 3.93 -11.84 -4.20
C HIS A 58 4.78 -11.05 -3.19
N VAL A 59 6.10 -10.99 -3.41
CA VAL A 59 7.01 -10.34 -2.45
C VAL A 59 6.75 -8.83 -2.34
N PRO A 60 6.59 -8.05 -3.42
CA PRO A 60 6.16 -6.66 -3.31
C PRO A 60 4.83 -6.49 -2.57
N SER A 61 3.83 -7.34 -2.84
CA SER A 61 2.53 -7.28 -2.17
C SER A 61 2.65 -7.52 -0.66
N ALA A 62 3.40 -8.56 -0.25
CA ALA A 62 3.62 -8.88 1.16
C ALA A 62 4.43 -7.82 1.90
N ILE A 63 5.41 -7.17 1.23
CA ILE A 63 6.15 -6.04 1.81
C ILE A 63 5.22 -4.84 2.00
N LEU A 64 4.40 -4.53 0.98
CA LEU A 64 3.51 -3.38 1.02
C LEU A 64 2.34 -3.58 1.99
N SER A 65 1.85 -4.80 2.19
CA SER A 65 0.81 -5.08 3.21
C SER A 65 1.25 -4.62 4.60
N LEU A 66 2.45 -5.01 5.02
CA LEU A 66 3.03 -4.62 6.31
C LEU A 66 3.43 -3.13 6.36
N PHE A 67 4.04 -2.63 5.30
CA PHE A 67 4.48 -1.24 5.21
C PHE A 67 3.31 -0.27 5.30
N ILE A 68 2.22 -0.52 4.55
CA ILE A 68 1.03 0.35 4.56
C ILE A 68 0.37 0.33 5.93
N TYR A 69 0.27 -0.83 6.60
CA TYR A 69 -0.27 -0.90 7.95
C TYR A 69 0.56 -0.09 8.94
N SER A 70 1.90 -0.19 8.85
CA SER A 70 2.82 0.61 9.66
C SER A 70 2.62 2.11 9.43
N MET A 71 2.50 2.55 8.16
CA MET A 71 2.22 3.95 7.83
C MET A 71 0.86 4.41 8.36
N MET A 72 -0.16 3.55 8.29
CA MET A 72 -1.48 3.83 8.88
C MET A 72 -1.41 4.01 10.39
N ALA A 73 -0.63 3.21 11.10
CA ALA A 73 -0.43 3.38 12.55
C ALA A 73 0.23 4.73 12.87
N VAL A 74 1.22 5.15 12.06
CA VAL A 74 1.85 6.47 12.20
C VAL A 74 0.84 7.59 11.93
N PHE A 75 0.08 7.51 10.83
CA PHE A 75 -0.93 8.53 10.50
C PHE A 75 -2.03 8.60 11.55
N ALA A 76 -2.49 7.45 12.05
CA ALA A 76 -3.48 7.38 13.12
C ALA A 76 -2.97 8.02 14.42
N ALA A 77 -1.72 7.72 14.82
CA ALA A 77 -1.11 8.34 15.99
C ALA A 77 -1.00 9.87 15.84
N ILE A 78 -0.54 10.35 14.68
CA ILE A 78 -0.45 11.78 14.38
C ILE A 78 -1.84 12.43 14.42
N GLY A 79 -2.86 11.80 13.82
CA GLY A 79 -4.23 12.28 13.81
C GLY A 79 -4.84 12.35 15.21
N LEU A 80 -4.61 11.32 16.04
CA LEU A 80 -5.14 11.27 17.41
C LEU A 80 -4.46 12.27 18.37
N ILE A 81 -3.13 12.45 18.27
CA ILE A 81 -2.36 13.26 19.20
C ILE A 81 -2.42 14.74 18.82
N TRP A 82 -2.20 15.07 17.55
CA TRP A 82 -2.08 16.44 17.06
C TRP A 82 -3.30 16.93 16.26
N HIS A 83 -4.30 16.08 16.05
CA HIS A 83 -5.52 16.43 15.29
C HIS A 83 -5.23 16.99 13.89
N ILE A 84 -4.19 16.48 13.22
CA ILE A 84 -3.79 16.92 11.89
C ILE A 84 -4.72 16.28 10.84
N LYS A 85 -5.57 17.10 10.22
CA LYS A 85 -6.55 16.67 9.20
C LYS A 85 -5.96 15.84 8.08
N ILE A 86 -4.79 16.23 7.56
CA ILE A 86 -4.12 15.49 6.47
C ILE A 86 -3.71 14.08 6.92
N ALA A 87 -3.25 13.91 8.16
CA ALA A 87 -2.92 12.59 8.68
C ALA A 87 -4.15 11.67 8.74
N GLU A 88 -5.30 12.18 9.19
CA GLU A 88 -6.57 11.42 9.18
C GLU A 88 -6.99 11.02 7.76
N ILE A 89 -6.83 11.93 6.79
CA ILE A 89 -7.15 11.67 5.39
C ILE A 89 -6.24 10.58 4.82
N LEU A 90 -4.92 10.66 5.05
CA LEU A 90 -3.93 9.67 4.61
C LEU A 90 -4.19 8.31 5.27
N PHE A 91 -4.52 8.30 6.56
CA PHE A 91 -4.92 7.08 7.27
C PHE A 91 -6.14 6.42 6.60
N LYS A 92 -7.23 7.18 6.40
CA LYS A 92 -8.46 6.69 5.77
C LYS A 92 -8.21 6.20 4.34
N ALA A 93 -7.44 6.95 3.56
CA ALA A 93 -7.16 6.62 2.17
C ALA A 93 -6.30 5.35 2.01
N SER A 94 -5.40 5.06 2.97
CA SER A 94 -4.49 3.92 2.93
C SER A 94 -5.18 2.58 3.19
N ALA A 95 -6.22 2.54 4.03
CA ALA A 95 -6.81 1.29 4.51
C ALA A 95 -7.27 0.33 3.39
N PRO A 96 -8.06 0.74 2.39
CA PRO A 96 -8.47 -0.16 1.31
C PRO A 96 -7.31 -0.56 0.38
N ILE A 97 -6.26 0.27 0.27
CA ILE A 97 -5.08 -0.06 -0.53
C ILE A 97 -4.30 -1.17 0.16
N GLY A 98 -4.07 -1.05 1.48
CA GLY A 98 -3.41 -2.08 2.28
C GLY A 98 -4.18 -3.41 2.26
N ALA A 99 -5.51 -3.37 2.42
CA ALA A 99 -6.37 -4.55 2.28
C ALA A 99 -6.17 -5.25 0.92
N SER A 100 -6.09 -4.48 -0.17
CA SER A 100 -5.89 -5.03 -1.52
C SER A 100 -4.52 -5.71 -1.67
N PHE A 101 -3.44 -5.12 -1.14
CA PHE A 101 -2.11 -5.74 -1.17
C PHE A 101 -2.04 -6.97 -0.30
N THR A 102 -2.66 -6.97 0.88
CA THR A 102 -2.73 -8.15 1.77
C THR A 102 -3.49 -9.30 1.09
N LEU A 103 -4.64 -8.99 0.48
CA LEU A 103 -5.40 -9.98 -0.29
C LEU A 103 -4.59 -10.54 -1.47
N LEU A 104 -3.89 -9.66 -2.22
CA LEU A 104 -3.04 -10.07 -3.33
C LEU A 104 -1.86 -10.95 -2.85
N ALA A 105 -1.25 -10.62 -1.70
CA ALA A 105 -0.21 -11.45 -1.09
C ALA A 105 -0.74 -12.84 -0.72
N LEU A 106 -1.92 -12.93 -0.11
CA LEU A 106 -2.54 -14.22 0.25
C LEU A 106 -2.87 -15.05 -0.99
N ILE A 107 -3.49 -14.46 -2.03
CA ILE A 107 -3.82 -15.16 -3.27
C ILE A 107 -2.56 -15.65 -3.97
N THR A 108 -1.58 -14.79 -4.19
CA THR A 108 -0.34 -15.15 -4.88
C THR A 108 0.50 -16.13 -4.07
N GLY A 109 0.49 -16.02 -2.73
CA GLY A 109 1.13 -16.98 -1.84
C GLY A 109 0.50 -18.36 -1.92
N SER A 110 -0.83 -18.45 -1.97
CA SER A 110 -1.57 -19.69 -2.17
C SER A 110 -1.26 -20.33 -3.55
N LEU A 111 -1.24 -19.52 -4.62
CA LEU A 111 -0.86 -19.97 -5.95
C LEU A 111 0.58 -20.48 -6.01
N TRP A 112 1.50 -19.85 -5.31
CA TRP A 112 2.90 -20.28 -5.24
C TRP A 112 3.10 -21.49 -4.32
N GLY A 113 2.31 -21.60 -3.25
CA GLY A 113 2.34 -22.73 -2.33
C GLY A 113 1.99 -24.05 -3.00
N LYS A 114 1.07 -24.06 -3.97
CA LYS A 114 0.64 -25.30 -4.63
C LYS A 114 1.78 -26.06 -5.33
N PRO A 115 2.60 -25.46 -6.21
CA PRO A 115 3.75 -26.16 -6.82
C PRO A 115 4.92 -26.37 -5.85
N THR A 116 5.08 -25.55 -4.79
CA THR A 116 6.23 -25.64 -3.89
C THR A 116 6.01 -26.60 -2.71
N TRP A 117 4.80 -26.63 -2.16
CA TRP A 117 4.44 -27.38 -0.95
C TRP A 117 3.40 -28.47 -1.21
N GLY A 118 2.84 -28.56 -2.42
CA GLY A 118 1.80 -29.52 -2.77
C GLY A 118 0.39 -29.11 -2.33
N THR A 119 0.21 -28.03 -1.59
CA THR A 119 -1.06 -27.54 -1.08
C THR A 119 -1.27 -26.06 -1.32
N TRP A 120 -2.53 -25.63 -1.41
CA TRP A 120 -2.90 -24.23 -1.57
C TRP A 120 -2.79 -23.42 -0.26
N TRP A 121 -2.92 -24.10 0.88
CA TRP A 121 -2.96 -23.46 2.19
C TRP A 121 -2.43 -24.37 3.28
N ILE A 122 -1.73 -23.79 4.22
CA ILE A 122 -1.37 -24.41 5.51
C ILE A 122 -1.67 -23.43 6.64
N TRP A 123 -2.12 -23.96 7.75
CA TRP A 123 -2.38 -23.17 8.96
C TRP A 123 -1.09 -23.01 9.78
N ASP A 124 -0.11 -22.34 9.20
CA ASP A 124 1.08 -21.94 9.94
C ASP A 124 0.96 -20.51 10.48
N ALA A 125 1.92 -20.11 11.32
CA ALA A 125 1.88 -18.79 11.96
C ALA A 125 1.99 -17.66 10.94
N ARG A 126 2.73 -17.84 9.83
CA ARG A 126 2.95 -16.81 8.80
C ARG A 126 1.68 -16.50 8.00
N LEU A 127 1.03 -17.55 7.47
CA LEU A 127 -0.16 -17.38 6.65
C LEU A 127 -1.36 -16.97 7.51
N THR A 128 -1.46 -17.51 8.72
CA THR A 128 -2.55 -17.19 9.64
C THR A 128 -2.48 -15.73 10.11
N SER A 129 -1.30 -15.23 10.49
CA SER A 129 -1.14 -13.83 10.88
C SER A 129 -1.35 -12.86 9.70
N GLU A 130 -0.90 -13.18 8.48
CA GLU A 130 -1.21 -12.38 7.29
C GLU A 130 -2.73 -12.35 7.00
N LEU A 131 -3.46 -13.45 7.25
CA LEU A 131 -4.93 -13.48 7.16
C LEU A 131 -5.58 -12.62 8.24
N ILE A 132 -5.06 -12.62 9.47
CA ILE A 132 -5.50 -11.73 10.55
C ILE A 132 -5.29 -10.28 10.14
N LEU A 133 -4.16 -9.94 9.53
CA LEU A 133 -3.89 -8.59 9.00
C LEU A 133 -4.96 -8.16 7.99
N LEU A 134 -5.39 -9.06 7.09
CA LEU A 134 -6.49 -8.77 6.17
C LEU A 134 -7.79 -8.44 6.92
N PHE A 135 -8.14 -9.22 7.95
CA PHE A 135 -9.33 -8.94 8.75
C PHE A 135 -9.22 -7.63 9.55
N LEU A 136 -8.04 -7.27 10.02
CA LEU A 136 -7.79 -5.97 10.65
C LEU A 136 -8.03 -4.82 9.64
N TYR A 137 -7.53 -4.92 8.41
CA TYR A 137 -7.82 -3.95 7.36
C TYR A 137 -9.31 -3.84 7.04
N ILE A 138 -10.01 -4.97 6.90
CA ILE A 138 -11.46 -5.00 6.66
C ILE A 138 -12.20 -4.36 7.84
N GLY A 139 -11.81 -4.66 9.08
CA GLY A 139 -12.37 -4.06 10.28
C GLY A 139 -12.20 -2.54 10.31
N ILE A 140 -11.00 -2.03 9.96
CA ILE A 140 -10.72 -0.60 9.86
C ILE A 140 -11.62 0.06 8.81
N VAL A 141 -11.71 -0.51 7.60
CA VAL A 141 -12.57 0.01 6.52
C VAL A 141 -14.04 0.00 6.96
N THR A 142 -14.49 -1.08 7.60
CA THR A 142 -15.87 -1.20 8.09
C THR A 142 -16.17 -0.13 9.14
N LEU A 143 -15.30 0.09 10.13
CA LEU A 143 -15.50 1.14 11.13
C LEU A 143 -15.57 2.54 10.50
N GLN A 144 -14.73 2.80 9.49
CA GLN A 144 -14.71 4.10 8.77
C GLN A 144 -15.96 4.35 7.93
N THR A 145 -16.66 3.30 7.50
CA THR A 145 -17.86 3.40 6.65
C THR A 145 -19.17 3.24 7.41
N ALA A 146 -19.20 2.41 8.45
CA ALA A 146 -20.42 2.11 9.21
C ALA A 146 -20.75 3.18 10.27
N ILE A 147 -19.74 3.86 10.81
CA ILE A 147 -19.96 4.90 11.83
C ILE A 147 -20.21 6.23 11.14
N VAL A 148 -21.43 6.76 11.27
CA VAL A 148 -21.85 8.03 10.62
C VAL A 148 -21.09 9.22 11.14
N GLU A 149 -20.80 9.27 12.44
CA GLU A 149 -20.07 10.38 13.05
C GLU A 149 -18.57 10.26 12.76
N HIS A 150 -18.07 11.16 11.91
CA HIS A 150 -16.71 11.12 11.39
C HIS A 150 -15.62 11.01 12.48
N HIS A 151 -15.70 11.83 13.53
CA HIS A 151 -14.70 11.80 14.62
C HIS A 151 -14.70 10.48 15.37
N LYS A 152 -15.87 9.88 15.63
CA LYS A 152 -15.97 8.57 16.26
C LYS A 152 -15.44 7.46 15.34
N ALA A 153 -15.74 7.52 14.04
CA ALA A 153 -15.23 6.59 13.05
C ALA A 153 -13.70 6.59 13.01
N ILE A 154 -13.09 7.78 12.88
CA ILE A 154 -11.62 7.93 12.87
C ILE A 154 -11.02 7.45 14.18
N ARG A 155 -11.57 7.85 15.34
CA ARG A 155 -11.03 7.43 16.63
C ARG A 155 -11.08 5.93 16.83
N ALA A 156 -12.22 5.28 16.55
CA ALA A 156 -12.38 3.84 16.69
C ALA A 156 -11.44 3.06 15.77
N SER A 157 -11.36 3.43 14.49
CA SER A 157 -10.48 2.80 13.53
C SER A 157 -8.99 3.06 13.81
N SER A 158 -8.63 4.24 14.34
CA SER A 158 -7.28 4.55 14.79
C SER A 158 -6.84 3.70 15.98
N ILE A 159 -7.72 3.46 16.94
CA ILE A 159 -7.43 2.54 18.06
C ILE A 159 -7.23 1.13 17.53
N LEU A 160 -8.07 0.67 16.61
CA LEU A 160 -7.95 -0.67 16.02
C LEU A 160 -6.61 -0.84 15.28
N VAL A 161 -6.18 0.14 14.48
CA VAL A 161 -4.89 0.02 13.76
C VAL A 161 -3.71 0.03 14.73
N LEU A 162 -3.73 0.84 15.79
CA LEU A 162 -2.65 0.89 16.77
C LEU A 162 -2.54 -0.43 17.57
N VAL A 163 -3.67 -0.99 18.00
CA VAL A 163 -3.69 -2.29 18.69
C VAL A 163 -3.27 -3.40 17.71
N GLY A 164 -3.81 -3.39 16.50
CA GLY A 164 -3.49 -4.39 15.47
C GLY A 164 -2.03 -4.35 15.00
N SER A 165 -1.27 -3.25 15.23
CA SER A 165 0.15 -3.19 14.87
C SER A 165 1.03 -4.21 15.61
N VAL A 166 0.54 -4.80 16.69
CA VAL A 166 1.19 -5.94 17.37
C VAL A 166 1.31 -7.16 16.44
N ASP A 167 0.42 -7.30 15.44
CA ASP A 167 0.48 -8.39 14.47
C ASP A 167 1.68 -8.28 13.51
N LEU A 168 2.18 -7.07 13.22
CA LEU A 168 3.29 -6.85 12.28
C LEU A 168 4.58 -7.58 12.68
N PRO A 169 5.11 -7.46 13.91
CA PRO A 169 6.27 -8.25 14.34
C PRO A 169 5.97 -9.76 14.37
N ILE A 170 4.72 -10.17 14.68
CA ILE A 170 4.33 -11.58 14.64
C ILE A 170 4.47 -12.12 13.21
N ILE A 171 3.92 -11.43 12.22
CA ILE A 171 4.07 -11.78 10.80
C ILE A 171 5.55 -11.86 10.43
N HIS A 172 6.34 -10.81 10.75
CA HIS A 172 7.73 -10.74 10.34
C HIS A 172 8.60 -11.85 10.93
N TYR A 173 8.44 -12.12 12.23
CA TYR A 173 9.26 -13.08 12.95
C TYR A 173 8.66 -14.49 13.03
N SER A 174 7.45 -14.72 12.52
CA SER A 174 6.76 -16.01 12.55
C SER A 174 7.61 -17.18 12.06
N VAL A 175 8.36 -16.99 10.98
CA VAL A 175 9.24 -18.00 10.38
C VAL A 175 10.52 -18.31 11.21
N TYR A 176 10.79 -17.52 12.23
CA TYR A 176 11.90 -17.74 13.17
C TYR A 176 11.41 -18.30 14.50
N TRP A 177 10.20 -17.93 14.94
CA TRP A 177 9.65 -18.33 16.23
C TRP A 177 8.88 -19.66 16.18
N TRP A 178 8.30 -19.99 15.01
CA TRP A 178 7.53 -21.21 14.80
C TRP A 178 8.05 -21.97 13.58
N ASN A 179 7.73 -23.28 13.55
CA ASN A 179 7.96 -24.10 12.37
C ASN A 179 6.99 -23.66 11.26
N SER A 180 7.53 -23.27 10.11
CA SER A 180 6.78 -22.85 8.94
C SER A 180 7.42 -23.42 7.68
N LEU A 181 6.61 -23.78 6.69
CA LEU A 181 7.10 -24.12 5.35
C LEU A 181 7.53 -22.87 4.57
N HIS A 182 7.14 -21.69 5.05
CA HIS A 182 7.48 -20.44 4.41
C HIS A 182 8.98 -20.16 4.53
N GLN A 183 9.60 -19.70 3.45
CA GLN A 183 11.02 -19.34 3.44
C GLN A 183 11.30 -18.17 4.40
N LYS A 184 12.49 -18.22 5.03
CA LYS A 184 12.99 -17.09 5.82
C LYS A 184 13.23 -15.89 4.93
N ALA A 185 13.28 -14.68 5.54
CA ALA A 185 13.48 -13.45 4.80
C ALA A 185 14.73 -13.51 3.91
N THR A 186 14.54 -13.29 2.60
CA THR A 186 15.62 -13.30 1.61
C THR A 186 16.23 -11.93 1.37
N LEU A 187 15.44 -10.86 1.54
CA LEU A 187 15.86 -9.46 1.33
C LEU A 187 16.10 -8.71 2.63
N LEU A 188 15.13 -8.75 3.56
CA LEU A 188 15.16 -8.00 4.82
C LEU A 188 15.92 -8.79 5.91
N LYS A 189 17.22 -8.88 5.76
CA LYS A 189 18.15 -9.52 6.73
C LYS A 189 19.45 -8.73 6.83
N LEU A 190 20.18 -8.95 7.91
CA LEU A 190 21.46 -8.25 8.20
C LEU A 190 22.63 -8.64 7.28
N HIS A 191 22.46 -9.67 6.44
CA HIS A 191 23.45 -10.16 5.50
C HIS A 191 22.98 -9.96 4.05
N ALA A 192 23.88 -10.21 3.08
CA ALA A 192 23.57 -10.11 1.67
C ALA A 192 22.31 -10.91 1.30
N PRO A 193 21.49 -10.43 0.35
CA PRO A 193 20.30 -11.14 -0.13
C PRO A 193 20.62 -12.56 -0.59
N SER A 194 19.78 -13.54 -0.23
CA SER A 194 19.92 -14.94 -0.67
C SER A 194 19.16 -15.19 -1.95
N ILE A 195 19.35 -14.33 -2.96
CA ILE A 195 18.71 -14.44 -4.28
C ILE A 195 19.76 -14.17 -5.35
N ALA A 196 19.66 -14.86 -6.49
CA ALA A 196 20.57 -14.64 -7.59
C ALA A 196 20.51 -13.17 -8.09
N PRO A 197 21.65 -12.53 -8.39
CA PRO A 197 21.67 -11.12 -8.81
C PRO A 197 20.77 -10.83 -10.03
N VAL A 198 20.66 -11.78 -10.97
CA VAL A 198 19.79 -11.66 -12.14
C VAL A 198 18.31 -11.59 -11.78
N MET A 199 17.88 -12.23 -10.69
CA MET A 199 16.51 -12.19 -10.18
C MET A 199 16.26 -10.99 -9.27
N LEU A 200 17.32 -10.47 -8.61
CA LEU A 200 17.22 -9.41 -7.61
C LEU A 200 16.82 -8.07 -8.23
N MET A 201 17.43 -7.67 -9.35
CA MET A 201 17.17 -6.38 -9.96
C MET A 201 15.71 -6.19 -10.41
N PRO A 202 15.09 -7.14 -11.15
CA PRO A 202 13.65 -7.07 -11.43
C PRO A 202 12.78 -7.05 -10.18
N LEU A 203 13.17 -7.80 -9.14
CA LEU A 203 12.41 -7.82 -7.89
C LEU A 203 12.44 -6.45 -7.18
N LEU A 204 13.61 -5.81 -7.10
CA LEU A 204 13.72 -4.46 -6.54
C LEU A 204 12.93 -3.43 -7.37
N ALA A 205 12.97 -3.55 -8.70
CA ALA A 205 12.15 -2.72 -9.58
C ALA A 205 10.65 -2.91 -9.31
N MET A 206 10.19 -4.15 -9.14
CA MET A 206 8.78 -4.43 -8.83
C MET A 206 8.38 -3.93 -7.44
N ILE A 207 9.25 -4.03 -6.43
CA ILE A 207 9.00 -3.45 -5.10
C ILE A 207 8.84 -1.92 -5.21
N LEU A 208 9.75 -1.27 -5.94
CA LEU A 208 9.66 0.18 -6.18
C LEU A 208 8.40 0.55 -6.97
N ALA A 209 8.04 -0.22 -8.00
CA ALA A 209 6.83 0.00 -8.78
C ALA A 209 5.56 -0.10 -7.90
N PHE A 210 5.46 -1.12 -7.05
CA PHE A 210 4.33 -1.28 -6.12
C PHE A 210 4.27 -0.16 -5.09
N LEU A 211 5.41 0.32 -4.61
CA LEU A 211 5.48 1.49 -3.73
C LEU A 211 5.00 2.76 -4.45
N LEU A 212 5.44 2.99 -5.69
CA LEU A 212 4.97 4.12 -6.50
C LEU A 212 3.46 4.02 -6.76
N PHE A 213 2.95 2.84 -7.07
CA PHE A 213 1.52 2.60 -7.22
C PHE A 213 0.75 2.95 -5.94
N TYR A 214 1.23 2.48 -4.78
CA TYR A 214 0.65 2.85 -3.48
C TYR A 214 0.60 4.37 -3.31
N ILE A 215 1.71 5.07 -3.53
CA ILE A 215 1.78 6.53 -3.37
C ILE A 215 0.81 7.23 -4.33
N ILE A 216 0.74 6.82 -5.61
CA ILE A 216 -0.17 7.38 -6.60
C ILE A 216 -1.62 7.23 -6.16
N VAL A 217 -2.04 6.01 -5.80
CA VAL A 217 -3.42 5.75 -5.39
C VAL A 217 -3.74 6.45 -4.07
N LEU A 218 -2.79 6.48 -3.13
CA LEU A 218 -2.93 7.21 -1.87
C LEU A 218 -3.17 8.71 -2.10
N LEU A 219 -2.34 9.36 -2.90
CA LEU A 219 -2.46 10.79 -3.20
C LEU A 219 -3.76 11.09 -3.95
N TYR A 220 -4.14 10.24 -4.90
CA TYR A 220 -5.39 10.39 -5.64
C TYR A 220 -6.61 10.28 -4.72
N ARG A 221 -6.66 9.27 -3.85
CA ARG A 221 -7.73 9.09 -2.87
C ARG A 221 -7.76 10.19 -1.82
N ALA A 222 -6.58 10.57 -1.31
CA ALA A 222 -6.45 11.64 -0.32
C ALA A 222 -6.90 12.99 -0.88
N ARG A 223 -6.56 13.30 -2.14
CA ARG A 223 -7.02 14.48 -2.85
C ARG A 223 -8.55 14.53 -2.94
N ASN A 224 -9.16 13.41 -3.34
CA ASN A 224 -10.62 13.32 -3.47
C ASN A 224 -11.32 13.45 -2.11
N GLU A 225 -10.83 12.78 -1.08
CA GLU A 225 -11.35 12.91 0.29
C GLU A 225 -11.21 14.35 0.81
N LEU A 226 -10.10 15.02 0.48
CA LEU A 226 -9.87 16.42 0.84
C LEU A 226 -10.90 17.35 0.20
N LEU A 227 -11.18 17.19 -1.10
CA LEU A 227 -12.20 17.98 -1.80
C LEU A 227 -13.58 17.79 -1.18
N LEU A 228 -13.94 16.55 -0.81
CA LEU A 228 -15.21 16.25 -0.14
C LEU A 228 -15.31 16.93 1.23
N ARG A 229 -14.23 16.92 2.03
CA ARG A 229 -14.21 17.55 3.35
C ARG A 229 -14.19 19.08 3.30
N GLU A 230 -13.61 19.65 2.27
CA GLU A 230 -13.42 21.09 2.08
C GLU A 230 -14.43 21.71 1.09
N GLN A 231 -15.49 20.99 0.68
CA GLN A 231 -16.43 21.40 -0.38
C GLN A 231 -17.07 22.77 -0.17
N HIS A 232 -17.17 23.24 1.09
CA HIS A 232 -17.72 24.55 1.44
C HIS A 232 -16.67 25.66 1.55
N SER A 233 -15.38 25.35 1.44
CA SER A 233 -14.29 26.33 1.49
C SER A 233 -14.20 27.16 0.21
N HIS A 234 -13.75 28.41 0.32
CA HIS A 234 -13.61 29.33 -0.81
C HIS A 234 -12.68 28.76 -1.87
N TRP A 235 -11.52 28.19 -1.49
CA TRP A 235 -10.54 27.69 -2.43
C TRP A 235 -11.05 26.50 -3.27
N VAL A 236 -11.93 25.64 -2.73
CA VAL A 236 -12.55 24.54 -3.49
C VAL A 236 -13.60 25.09 -4.46
N LYS A 237 -14.41 26.06 -4.04
CA LYS A 237 -15.38 26.71 -4.92
C LYS A 237 -14.70 27.37 -6.11
N ASP A 238 -13.63 28.13 -5.85
CA ASP A 238 -12.84 28.79 -6.90
C ASP A 238 -12.23 27.76 -7.86
N PHE A 239 -11.69 26.66 -7.33
CA PHE A 239 -11.14 25.58 -8.15
C PHE A 239 -12.20 24.96 -9.08
N LEU A 240 -13.39 24.64 -8.56
CA LEU A 240 -14.47 24.05 -9.35
C LEU A 240 -15.02 25.01 -10.44
N ILE A 241 -15.05 26.32 -10.17
CA ILE A 241 -15.45 27.32 -11.16
C ILE A 241 -14.41 27.37 -12.29
N THR A 242 -13.13 27.38 -11.97
CA THR A 242 -12.05 27.40 -12.97
C THR A 242 -12.10 26.16 -13.84
N GLU A 243 -12.21 24.96 -13.25
CA GLU A 243 -12.27 23.70 -13.98
C GLU A 243 -13.50 23.64 -14.93
N LYS A 244 -14.66 24.14 -14.48
CA LYS A 244 -15.86 24.22 -15.31
C LYS A 244 -15.68 25.14 -16.54
N ASN A 245 -15.00 26.27 -16.36
CA ASN A 245 -14.72 27.21 -17.44
C ASN A 245 -13.75 26.61 -18.47
N ASP A 246 -12.71 25.89 -18.00
CA ASP A 246 -11.73 25.22 -18.88
C ASP A 246 -12.38 24.10 -19.70
N VAL A 247 -13.29 23.31 -19.10
CA VAL A 247 -14.06 22.26 -19.82
C VAL A 247 -14.99 22.89 -20.86
N SER A 248 -15.69 23.99 -20.54
CA SER A 248 -16.58 24.65 -21.46
C SER A 248 -15.82 25.29 -22.64
N ALA A 249 -14.64 25.84 -22.41
CA ALA A 249 -13.78 26.39 -23.45
C ALA A 249 -13.27 25.33 -24.43
N ASN A 250 -12.94 24.13 -23.91
CA ASN A 250 -12.46 23.00 -24.74
C ASN A 250 -13.58 22.29 -25.54
N GLN A 251 -14.86 22.49 -25.20
CA GLN A 251 -16.01 21.94 -25.95
C GLN A 251 -16.46 22.86 -27.09
N THR A 252 -15.92 24.07 -27.18
CA THR A 252 -16.24 25.09 -28.21
C THR A 252 -15.22 25.14 -29.36
N ILE A 253 -14.20 24.26 -29.34
CA ILE A 253 -13.22 24.05 -30.43
C ILE A 253 -13.52 22.73 -31.15
#